data_648c2528e5e8c4b5c3f8ef1ebfc80b47
#
_entry.id   648c2528e5e8c4b5c3f8ef1ebfc80b47
#
_cell.length_a   1.000
_cell.length_b   1.000
_cell.length_c   1.000
_cell.angle_alpha   90.00
_cell.angle_beta   90.00
_cell.angle_gamma   90.00
#
_symmetry.space_group_name_H-M   'P 1'
#
loop_
_entity.id
_entity.type
_entity.pdbx_description
1 polymer ?
#
loop_
_entity_poly.entity_id
_entity_poly.type
_entity_poly.pdbx_seq_one_letter_code
_entity_poly.pdbx_strand_id
1 'polypeptide(L)'
;MSQKFSLFTSHWDPKIVGEVNGHRVKLVKFQGPFVWHRDENEDELFPVHKGRFAMEFRDRRVAVEEGEFIIVPRKTEHRPVAEEEVHVVLFEPATTLNTGDVESELTVGAPERI
;
A
#
# COMPACT_ATOMS: atom_id res chain seq x y z
N MET A 1 -12.09 -4.58 -10.53
CA MET A 1 -10.79 -4.62 -9.83
C MET A 1 -10.08 -5.95 -9.90
N SER A 2 -10.77 -7.05 -9.69
CA SER A 2 -10.14 -8.38 -9.80
C SER A 2 -9.46 -8.59 -11.14
N GLN A 3 -10.08 -8.11 -12.22
CA GLN A 3 -9.53 -8.21 -13.56
C GLN A 3 -8.20 -7.46 -13.68
N LYS A 4 -8.10 -6.26 -13.10
CA LYS A 4 -6.86 -5.48 -13.12
C LYS A 4 -5.77 -6.14 -12.27
N PHE A 5 -6.13 -6.72 -11.12
CA PHE A 5 -5.17 -7.47 -10.30
C PHE A 5 -4.59 -8.67 -11.05
N SER A 6 -5.34 -9.26 -11.97
CA SER A 6 -4.86 -10.40 -12.76
C SER A 6 -3.79 -10.04 -13.79
N LEU A 7 -3.56 -8.74 -14.03
CA LEU A 7 -2.60 -8.27 -15.04
C LEU A 7 -1.16 -8.23 -14.56
N PHE A 8 -0.91 -8.43 -13.27
CA PHE A 8 0.45 -8.38 -12.74
C PHE A 8 0.65 -9.39 -11.61
N THR A 9 1.90 -9.78 -11.38
CA THR A 9 2.27 -10.74 -10.33
C THR A 9 3.30 -10.17 -9.35
N SER A 10 3.87 -9.00 -9.65
CA SER A 10 4.88 -8.37 -8.79
C SER A 10 4.32 -7.96 -7.44
N HIS A 11 5.14 -8.07 -6.39
CA HIS A 11 4.80 -7.63 -5.05
C HIS A 11 5.43 -6.27 -4.74
N TRP A 12 4.78 -5.47 -3.91
CA TRP A 12 5.25 -4.15 -3.47
C TRP A 12 5.47 -3.17 -4.64
N ASP A 13 4.78 -3.40 -5.72
CA ASP A 13 4.93 -2.65 -6.98
C ASP A 13 3.56 -2.07 -7.38
N PRO A 14 3.20 -0.88 -6.87
CA PRO A 14 1.88 -0.29 -7.12
C PRO A 14 1.64 -0.02 -8.61
N LYS A 15 0.43 -0.29 -9.07
CA LYS A 15 -0.02 -0.03 -10.44
C LYS A 15 -1.14 0.99 -10.43
N ILE A 16 -1.03 2.03 -11.21
CA ILE A 16 -2.04 3.08 -11.31
C ILE A 16 -3.19 2.59 -12.19
N VAL A 17 -4.41 2.66 -11.67
CA VAL A 17 -5.62 2.29 -12.42
C VAL A 17 -6.59 3.44 -12.63
N GLY A 18 -6.39 4.57 -11.97
CA GLY A 18 -7.26 5.73 -12.13
C GLY A 18 -6.78 6.93 -11.34
N GLU A 19 -7.44 8.06 -11.57
CA GLU A 19 -7.16 9.31 -10.87
C GLU A 19 -8.45 10.04 -10.53
N VAL A 20 -8.47 10.68 -9.36
CA VAL A 20 -9.58 11.50 -8.90
C VAL A 20 -9.02 12.72 -8.18
N ASN A 21 -9.26 13.92 -8.73
CA ASN A 21 -8.86 15.19 -8.10
C ASN A 21 -7.39 15.23 -7.66
N GLY A 22 -6.48 14.81 -8.54
CA GLY A 22 -5.05 14.79 -8.24
C GLY A 22 -4.60 13.64 -7.35
N HIS A 23 -5.51 12.76 -6.97
CA HIS A 23 -5.20 11.54 -6.25
C HIS A 23 -5.18 10.36 -7.23
N ARG A 24 -4.36 9.38 -6.94
CA ARG A 24 -4.26 8.17 -7.75
C ARG A 24 -4.88 7.00 -7.02
N VAL A 25 -5.61 6.18 -7.79
CA VAL A 25 -6.05 4.86 -7.34
C VAL A 25 -5.00 3.88 -7.83
N LYS A 26 -4.39 3.16 -6.90
CA LYS A 26 -3.35 2.18 -7.22
C LYS A 26 -3.74 0.81 -6.69
N LEU A 27 -3.35 -0.22 -7.41
CA LEU A 27 -3.49 -1.61 -6.96
C LEU A 27 -2.10 -2.13 -6.63
N VAL A 28 -1.99 -2.85 -5.52
CA VAL A 28 -0.71 -3.42 -5.10
C VAL A 28 -0.95 -4.77 -4.44
N LYS A 29 -0.01 -5.68 -4.63
CA LYS A 29 0.00 -6.97 -3.96
C LYS A 29 1.11 -6.98 -2.91
N PHE A 30 0.76 -7.39 -1.70
CA PHE A 30 1.74 -7.55 -0.62
C PHE A 30 2.01 -9.02 -0.36
N GLN A 31 3.25 -9.34 -0.07
CA GLN A 31 3.64 -10.65 0.48
C GLN A 31 4.96 -10.47 1.22
N GLY A 32 5.05 -11.03 2.43
CA GLY A 32 6.19 -10.84 3.30
C GLY A 32 6.15 -9.48 4.01
N PRO A 33 7.25 -9.09 4.66
CA PRO A 33 7.34 -7.80 5.33
C PRO A 33 7.79 -6.69 4.38
N PHE A 34 7.22 -5.50 4.56
CA PHE A 34 7.68 -4.29 3.89
C PHE A 34 8.73 -3.59 4.76
N VAL A 35 9.28 -2.48 4.26
CA VAL A 35 10.22 -1.67 5.03
C VAL A 35 9.49 -0.78 6.03
N TRP A 36 10.10 -0.55 7.20
CA TRP A 36 9.61 0.43 8.15
C TRP A 36 9.77 1.82 7.55
N HIS A 37 8.68 2.60 7.56
CA HIS A 37 8.68 3.94 6.97
C HIS A 37 7.54 4.78 7.56
N ARG A 38 7.52 6.04 7.20
CA ARG A 38 6.41 6.95 7.50
C ARG A 38 6.29 7.99 6.39
N ASP A 39 5.10 8.55 6.25
CA ASP A 39 4.85 9.68 5.38
C ASP A 39 4.80 10.95 6.23
N GLU A 40 5.56 11.96 5.84
CA GLU A 40 5.67 13.19 6.61
C GLU A 40 4.43 14.08 6.45
N ASN A 41 3.79 14.06 5.31
CA ASN A 41 2.79 15.05 4.93
C ASN A 41 1.38 14.50 4.73
N GLU A 42 1.20 13.20 4.69
CA GLU A 42 -0.07 12.61 4.25
C GLU A 42 -0.46 11.40 5.08
N ASP A 43 -1.75 11.30 5.37
CA ASP A 43 -2.34 10.09 5.93
C ASP A 43 -2.50 9.08 4.80
N GLU A 44 -2.41 7.79 5.11
CA GLU A 44 -2.57 6.73 4.12
C GLU A 44 -3.76 5.83 4.44
N LEU A 45 -4.51 5.46 3.40
CA LEU A 45 -5.66 4.58 3.47
C LEU A 45 -5.32 3.26 2.78
N PHE A 46 -5.54 2.14 3.48
CA PHE A 46 -5.24 0.79 2.99
C PHE A 46 -6.50 -0.10 3.02
N PRO A 47 -7.38 -0.02 2.01
CA PRO A 47 -8.51 -0.95 1.89
C PRO A 47 -8.04 -2.30 1.34
N VAL A 48 -8.49 -3.40 1.96
CA VAL A 48 -8.17 -4.75 1.50
C VAL A 48 -9.25 -5.25 0.55
N HIS A 49 -8.84 -5.56 -0.68
CA HIS A 49 -9.74 -6.11 -1.70
C HIS A 49 -9.87 -7.63 -1.58
N LYS A 50 -8.77 -8.33 -1.30
CA LYS A 50 -8.76 -9.79 -1.19
C LYS A 50 -7.62 -10.24 -0.28
N GLY A 51 -7.90 -11.14 0.64
CA GLY A 51 -6.91 -11.65 1.58
C GLY A 51 -6.87 -10.81 2.85
N ARG A 52 -5.73 -10.82 3.51
CA ARG A 52 -5.54 -10.05 4.75
C ARG A 52 -4.06 -9.75 4.97
N PHE A 53 -3.78 -8.72 5.75
CA PHE A 53 -2.44 -8.42 6.19
C PHE A 53 -2.45 -7.82 7.60
N ALA A 54 -1.29 -7.67 8.20
CA ALA A 54 -1.15 -6.96 9.46
C ALA A 54 -0.39 -5.67 9.23
N MET A 55 -0.90 -4.56 9.77
CA MET A 55 -0.15 -3.32 9.83
C MET A 55 0.61 -3.32 11.15
N GLU A 56 1.93 -3.27 11.07
CA GLU A 56 2.79 -3.20 12.24
C GLU A 56 3.16 -1.76 12.55
N PHE A 57 2.97 -1.38 13.79
CA PHE A 57 3.48 -0.15 14.40
C PHE A 57 4.54 -0.57 15.40
N ARG A 58 5.34 0.37 15.89
CA ARG A 58 6.39 0.02 16.86
C ARG A 58 5.85 -0.54 18.16
N ASP A 59 4.63 -0.15 18.54
CA ASP A 59 3.99 -0.53 19.81
C ASP A 59 2.85 -1.53 19.65
N ARG A 60 2.45 -1.88 18.45
CA ARG A 60 1.30 -2.78 18.23
C ARG A 60 1.23 -3.31 16.80
N ARG A 61 0.37 -4.28 16.62
CA ARG A 61 0.08 -4.90 15.33
C ARG A 61 -1.44 -4.96 15.15
N VAL A 62 -1.92 -4.54 14.00
CA VAL A 62 -3.36 -4.50 13.69
C VAL A 62 -3.64 -5.37 12.47
N ALA A 63 -4.49 -6.39 12.62
CA ALA A 63 -4.94 -7.20 11.50
C ALA A 63 -5.98 -6.44 10.68
N VAL A 64 -5.86 -6.50 9.35
CA VAL A 64 -6.80 -5.88 8.41
C VAL A 64 -7.30 -6.98 7.49
N GLU A 65 -8.59 -7.28 7.58
CA GLU A 65 -9.21 -8.38 6.86
C GLU A 65 -9.85 -7.91 5.55
N GLU A 66 -10.22 -8.86 4.71
CA GLU A 66 -10.89 -8.57 3.45
C GLU A 66 -12.12 -7.69 3.66
N GLY A 67 -12.26 -6.64 2.88
CA GLY A 67 -13.35 -5.69 3.01
C GLY A 67 -13.16 -4.64 4.10
N GLU A 68 -12.09 -4.73 4.88
CA GLU A 68 -11.76 -3.74 5.89
C GLU A 68 -10.70 -2.77 5.37
N PHE A 69 -10.47 -1.71 6.11
CA PHE A 69 -9.36 -0.78 5.82
C PHE A 69 -8.72 -0.30 7.11
N ILE A 70 -7.52 0.22 6.99
CA ILE A 70 -6.84 0.93 8.08
C ILE A 70 -6.36 2.28 7.54
N ILE A 71 -6.41 3.30 8.39
CA ILE A 71 -5.83 4.60 8.10
C ILE A 71 -4.59 4.76 8.96
N VAL A 72 -3.46 5.05 8.34
CA VAL A 72 -2.21 5.34 9.04
C VAL A 72 -2.00 6.84 9.01
N PRO A 73 -2.02 7.51 10.17
CA PRO A 73 -1.79 8.95 10.23
C PRO A 73 -0.37 9.31 9.77
N ARG A 74 -0.23 10.50 9.20
CA ARG A 74 1.10 11.04 8.84
C ARG A 74 2.06 10.98 10.02
N LYS A 75 3.35 10.86 9.74
CA LYS A 75 4.43 10.82 10.73
C LYS A 75 4.42 9.60 11.65
N THR A 76 3.57 8.61 11.36
CA THR A 76 3.49 7.37 12.14
C THR A 76 4.32 6.30 11.45
N GLU A 77 5.35 5.82 12.13
CA GLU A 77 6.19 4.75 11.61
C GLU A 77 5.42 3.43 11.58
N HIS A 78 5.46 2.77 10.44
CA HIS A 78 4.68 1.55 10.20
C HIS A 78 5.29 0.69 9.10
N ARG A 79 4.84 -0.56 9.03
CA ARG A 79 5.09 -1.43 7.88
C ARG A 79 3.96 -2.45 7.75
N PRO A 80 3.46 -2.70 6.54
CA PRO A 80 2.55 -3.83 6.31
C PRO A 80 3.34 -5.14 6.23
N VAL A 81 2.72 -6.22 6.72
CA VAL A 81 3.29 -7.58 6.68
C VAL A 81 2.19 -8.54 6.28
N ALA A 82 2.41 -9.33 5.24
CA ALA A 82 1.44 -10.33 4.79
C ALA A 82 2.08 -11.71 4.72
N GLU A 83 1.51 -12.69 5.43
CA GLU A 83 1.99 -14.08 5.37
C GLU A 83 1.70 -14.69 4.01
N GLU A 84 0.51 -14.41 3.46
CA GLU A 84 0.10 -14.82 2.13
C GLU A 84 -0.20 -13.59 1.28
N GLU A 85 -0.21 -13.74 -0.03
CA GLU A 85 -0.47 -12.63 -0.93
C GLU A 85 -1.80 -11.97 -0.62
N VAL A 86 -1.79 -10.64 -0.50
CA VAL A 86 -2.98 -9.83 -0.28
C VAL A 86 -3.09 -8.77 -1.37
N HIS A 87 -4.32 -8.48 -1.80
CA HIS A 87 -4.62 -7.47 -2.80
C HIS A 87 -5.15 -6.23 -2.11
N VAL A 88 -4.44 -5.12 -2.24
CA VAL A 88 -4.74 -3.86 -1.57
C VAL A 88 -4.95 -2.75 -2.59
N VAL A 89 -5.92 -1.90 -2.31
CA VAL A 89 -6.18 -0.70 -3.10
C VAL A 89 -5.64 0.50 -2.33
N LEU A 90 -4.82 1.31 -2.98
CA LEU A 90 -4.31 2.55 -2.39
C LEU A 90 -4.99 3.74 -3.05
N PHE A 91 -5.34 4.73 -2.25
CA PHE A 91 -5.89 5.99 -2.74
C PHE A 91 -5.08 7.10 -2.07
N GLU A 92 -4.26 7.78 -2.85
CA GLU A 92 -3.29 8.73 -2.31
C GLU A 92 -2.91 9.80 -3.33
N PRO A 93 -2.38 10.95 -2.87
CA PRO A 93 -1.86 11.98 -3.78
C PRO A 93 -0.80 11.43 -4.73
N ALA A 94 -0.71 12.01 -5.93
CA ALA A 94 0.22 11.57 -6.97
C ALA A 94 1.69 11.65 -6.52
N THR A 95 1.99 12.46 -5.52
CA THR A 95 3.36 12.68 -5.02
C THR A 95 3.79 11.68 -3.94
N THR A 96 2.90 10.82 -3.46
CA THR A 96 3.22 9.87 -2.40
C THR A 96 4.07 8.72 -2.93
N LEU A 97 5.23 8.46 -2.29
CA LEU A 97 6.05 7.30 -2.58
C LEU A 97 5.59 6.10 -1.75
N ASN A 98 5.69 4.90 -2.32
CA ASN A 98 5.29 3.67 -1.64
C ASN A 98 6.12 3.39 -0.37
N THR A 99 7.36 3.82 -0.32
CA THR A 99 8.25 3.64 0.85
C THR A 99 8.34 4.89 1.72
N GLY A 100 7.48 5.89 1.49
CA GLY A 100 7.43 7.11 2.30
C GLY A 100 8.76 7.86 2.33
N ASP A 101 9.32 8.05 3.52
CA ASP A 101 10.57 8.79 3.74
C ASP A 101 11.82 7.92 3.61
N VAL A 102 11.66 6.62 3.32
CA VAL A 102 12.76 5.66 3.22
C VAL A 102 13.03 5.32 1.77
N GLU A 103 14.29 5.35 1.37
CA GLU A 103 14.72 4.88 0.05
C GLU A 103 15.25 3.45 0.20
N SER A 104 14.77 2.53 -0.64
CA SER A 104 15.18 1.12 -0.60
C SER A 104 15.01 0.50 -1.99
N GLU A 105 15.43 -0.75 -2.14
CA GLU A 105 15.21 -1.50 -3.38
C GLU A 105 13.72 -1.73 -3.69
N LEU A 106 12.83 -1.56 -2.69
CA LEU A 106 11.38 -1.67 -2.86
C LEU A 106 10.72 -0.36 -3.27
N THR A 107 11.47 0.74 -3.35
CA THR A 107 10.93 2.05 -3.74
C THR A 107 10.57 2.07 -5.22
N VAL A 108 9.35 2.51 -5.53
CA VAL A 108 8.85 2.68 -6.90
C VAL A 108 8.53 4.16 -7.11
N GLY A 109 9.44 4.88 -7.77
CA GLY A 109 9.29 6.32 -8.00
C GLY A 109 8.31 6.66 -9.12
N ALA A 110 8.14 5.76 -10.11
CA ALA A 110 7.26 5.97 -11.27
C ALA A 110 6.41 4.72 -11.48
N PRO A 111 5.28 4.57 -10.75
CA PRO A 111 4.41 3.40 -10.90
C PRO A 111 3.85 3.27 -12.32
N GLU A 112 3.79 2.04 -12.81
CA GLU A 112 3.20 1.75 -14.11
C GLU A 112 1.68 1.94 -14.09
N ARG A 113 1.15 2.49 -15.15
CA ARG A 113 -0.30 2.59 -15.37
C ARG A 113 -0.80 1.36 -16.13
N ILE A 114 -1.85 0.76 -15.64
CA ILE A 114 -2.42 -0.44 -16.29
C ILE A 114 -3.93 -0.29 -16.65
#